data_9eb79c8eaddf7ac01918d37d590c3a62
#
_entry.id   9eb79c8eaddf7ac01918d37d590c3a62
#
_cell.length_a   1.000
_cell.length_b   1.000
_cell.length_c   1.000
_cell.angle_alpha   90.00
_cell.angle_beta   90.00
_cell.angle_gamma   90.00
#
_symmetry.space_group_name_H-M   'P 1'
#
loop_
_entity.id
_entity.type
_entity.pdbx_description
1 polymer ?
#
loop_
_entity_poly.entity_id
_entity_poly.type
_entity_poly.pdbx_seq_one_letter_code
_entity_poly.pdbx_strand_id
1 'polypeptide(L)'
;MIKMNLGSAKIRDPKTKQFNPIAGLIGESAYQTAVRLGTFSGTEKEWNDYIKTEREKALEDIRKAGEDLSTYISVQTFVDVKQKTPHIDTVKNYYNLQRTGKVYQTKIWKFATNPTSVGEKLLDNAGLEFVPSTDTTEGKDDYLNGNHPMFEWVHCNYKRNDDGTAYPIATEYDNNYATTGAVDVGAMQMSFYWNWDASNPEYDLVTISDMPNEKYGLKPWTECKRADGTVLPYCIGSAYVSGIASDGLLRSQPELKPERNQSHNNMITNYQKKGKGYWGAGAERNTFQILFNIIKGATKNSQSLFQGCTNYSFQYSASIQSTDTHTYFPVTNDQAKNILVGSYVSVGYGQLNDTKNGVNNDRGVANIHKYADDVKVLRIETLDENNKAVYLDIKTGFNTTSIKLSDTVNAPITISSMYWWSGTTDTVIGRHDGSYVSNTDGKHAYRVQGREYAVGSYIVASDTVMDFQSDYSKKVYIAPKGLAHSSSDATIRSKYTCIGTIPANPDGKGSDYWIGDISVDVNTGGWFPSAKGSSNSQGWADMLYAGGTSTSGTREYLMGGALWSGLFSGTAYLHAGGSLSDAWWYYVGCD
;
A
#
# COMPACT_ATOMS: atom_id res chain seq x y z
N MET A 1 13.20 -17.88 -28.80
CA MET A 1 12.76 -16.89 -29.83
C MET A 1 11.95 -15.83 -29.10
N ILE A 2 12.57 -14.71 -28.77
CA ILE A 2 11.90 -13.64 -27.98
C ILE A 2 10.96 -12.90 -28.92
N LYS A 3 9.66 -13.06 -28.78
CA LYS A 3 8.67 -12.22 -29.47
C LYS A 3 8.67 -10.83 -28.83
N MET A 4 9.23 -9.83 -29.50
CA MET A 4 9.02 -8.45 -29.08
C MET A 4 7.57 -8.06 -29.37
N ASN A 5 6.87 -7.59 -28.36
CA ASN A 5 5.62 -6.90 -28.52
C ASN A 5 5.93 -5.40 -28.74
N LEU A 6 5.50 -4.88 -29.87
CA LEU A 6 5.88 -3.56 -30.39
C LEU A 6 5.30 -2.37 -29.58
N GLY A 7 4.40 -2.62 -28.63
CA GLY A 7 3.78 -1.56 -27.81
C GLY A 7 4.75 -0.78 -26.90
N SER A 8 5.94 -1.31 -26.65
CA SER A 8 6.98 -0.63 -25.85
C SER A 8 8.20 -0.22 -26.68
N ALA A 9 8.19 -0.44 -28.01
CA ALA A 9 9.30 -0.05 -28.87
C ALA A 9 9.42 1.48 -28.94
N LYS A 10 10.64 2.00 -28.80
CA LYS A 10 11.00 3.38 -29.10
C LYS A 10 11.58 3.44 -30.48
N ILE A 11 11.07 4.35 -31.31
CA ILE A 11 11.67 4.64 -32.61
C ILE A 11 12.72 5.74 -32.43
N ARG A 12 13.91 5.50 -32.94
CA ARG A 12 14.95 6.53 -33.04
C ARG A 12 14.57 7.48 -34.18
N ASP A 13 14.37 8.74 -33.87
CA ASP A 13 14.21 9.77 -34.89
C ASP A 13 15.49 9.87 -35.72
N PRO A 14 15.43 9.63 -37.05
CA PRO A 14 16.60 9.64 -37.89
C PRO A 14 17.29 11.01 -37.97
N LYS A 15 16.59 12.11 -37.68
CA LYS A 15 17.14 13.47 -37.70
C LYS A 15 17.72 13.89 -36.35
N THR A 16 17.00 13.64 -35.25
CA THR A 16 17.38 14.09 -33.90
C THR A 16 18.21 13.06 -33.14
N LYS A 17 18.27 11.82 -33.62
CA LYS A 17 18.90 10.67 -32.92
C LYS A 17 18.26 10.31 -31.58
N GLN A 18 17.15 10.92 -31.20
CA GLN A 18 16.41 10.64 -29.97
C GLN A 18 15.44 9.46 -30.15
N PHE A 19 15.24 8.68 -29.09
CA PHE A 19 14.25 7.60 -29.06
C PHE A 19 12.90 8.14 -28.61
N ASN A 20 11.92 8.13 -29.49
CA ASN A 20 10.55 8.49 -29.15
C ASN A 20 9.76 7.24 -28.76
N PRO A 21 8.99 7.25 -27.68
CA PRO A 21 8.10 6.15 -27.35
C PRO A 21 7.01 6.01 -28.42
N ILE A 22 6.75 4.78 -28.84
CA ILE A 22 5.59 4.49 -29.68
C ILE A 22 4.41 4.26 -28.71
N ALA A 23 3.62 5.30 -28.50
CA ALA A 23 2.36 5.16 -27.82
C ALA A 23 1.32 4.61 -28.80
N GLY A 24 0.93 3.36 -28.63
CA GLY A 24 -0.23 2.82 -29.35
C GLY A 24 -1.50 3.55 -28.89
N LEU A 25 -2.20 4.16 -29.82
CA LEU A 25 -3.60 4.50 -29.60
C LEU A 25 -4.42 3.19 -29.54
N ILE A 26 -5.47 3.17 -28.75
CA ILE A 26 -6.36 2.00 -28.63
C ILE A 26 -6.82 1.60 -30.05
N GLY A 27 -6.48 0.39 -30.48
CA GLY A 27 -6.82 -0.17 -31.78
C GLY A 27 -5.84 0.12 -32.92
N GLU A 28 -4.75 0.88 -32.69
CA GLU A 28 -3.73 1.19 -33.70
C GLU A 28 -2.45 0.39 -33.43
N SER A 29 -1.89 -0.28 -34.44
CA SER A 29 -0.61 -0.97 -34.28
C SER A 29 0.54 0.04 -34.12
N ALA A 30 1.66 -0.41 -33.56
CA ALA A 30 2.87 0.43 -33.44
C ALA A 30 3.36 0.94 -34.80
N TYR A 31 3.19 0.15 -35.85
CA TYR A 31 3.45 0.55 -37.23
C TYR A 31 2.53 1.69 -37.69
N GLN A 32 1.21 1.53 -37.52
CA GLN A 32 0.22 2.55 -37.89
C GLN A 32 0.46 3.87 -37.14
N THR A 33 0.77 3.78 -35.85
CA THR A 33 1.14 4.94 -35.04
C THR A 33 2.37 5.66 -35.58
N ALA A 34 3.42 4.92 -35.94
CA ALA A 34 4.65 5.49 -36.47
C ALA A 34 4.45 6.18 -37.82
N VAL A 35 3.64 5.59 -38.71
CA VAL A 35 3.26 6.19 -40.00
C VAL A 35 2.45 7.46 -39.80
N ARG A 36 1.45 7.43 -38.94
CA ARG A 36 0.61 8.58 -38.63
C ARG A 36 1.38 9.75 -38.02
N LEU A 37 2.35 9.48 -37.16
CA LEU A 37 3.22 10.48 -36.56
C LEU A 37 4.34 10.96 -37.49
N GLY A 38 4.46 10.39 -38.69
CA GLY A 38 5.51 10.73 -39.66
C GLY A 38 6.91 10.33 -39.19
N THR A 39 7.03 9.46 -38.20
CA THR A 39 8.31 8.95 -37.67
C THR A 39 8.82 7.75 -38.50
N PHE A 40 7.96 7.17 -39.32
CA PHE A 40 8.28 6.13 -40.28
C PHE A 40 7.46 6.28 -41.56
N SER A 41 8.10 6.01 -42.72
CA SER A 41 7.43 5.98 -44.00
C SER A 41 7.86 4.71 -44.74
N GLY A 42 6.93 3.79 -44.93
CA GLY A 42 7.21 2.50 -45.58
C GLY A 42 6.09 1.52 -45.31
N THR A 43 6.26 0.29 -45.77
CA THR A 43 5.32 -0.82 -45.53
C THR A 43 5.48 -1.41 -44.14
N GLU A 44 4.47 -2.14 -43.67
CA GLU A 44 4.55 -2.86 -42.38
C GLU A 44 5.68 -3.89 -42.33
N LYS A 45 6.04 -4.47 -43.47
CA LYS A 45 7.19 -5.36 -43.57
C LYS A 45 8.50 -4.61 -43.34
N GLU A 46 8.68 -3.45 -43.98
CA GLU A 46 9.85 -2.59 -43.80
C GLU A 46 9.92 -2.04 -42.37
N TRP A 47 8.78 -1.77 -41.73
CA TRP A 47 8.69 -1.45 -40.31
C TRP A 47 9.22 -2.58 -39.43
N ASN A 48 8.76 -3.80 -39.66
CA ASN A 48 9.21 -4.97 -38.91
C ASN A 48 10.70 -5.24 -39.08
N ASP A 49 11.21 -5.05 -40.31
CA ASP A 49 12.64 -5.19 -40.63
C ASP A 49 13.45 -4.05 -39.95
N TYR A 50 12.95 -2.82 -39.97
CA TYR A 50 13.56 -1.69 -39.28
C TYR A 50 13.63 -1.92 -37.75
N ILE A 51 12.54 -2.32 -37.12
CA ILE A 51 12.50 -2.61 -35.67
C ILE A 51 13.44 -3.78 -35.33
N LYS A 52 13.49 -4.80 -36.16
CA LYS A 52 14.44 -5.91 -35.98
C LYS A 52 15.89 -5.41 -36.05
N THR A 53 16.21 -4.57 -37.00
CA THR A 53 17.57 -4.01 -37.19
C THR A 53 17.97 -3.11 -36.03
N GLU A 54 17.09 -2.22 -35.55
CA GLU A 54 17.36 -1.36 -34.38
C GLU A 54 17.54 -2.16 -33.11
N ARG A 55 16.79 -3.27 -32.95
CA ARG A 55 16.99 -4.21 -31.86
C ARG A 55 18.33 -4.92 -31.92
N GLU A 56 18.67 -5.47 -33.08
CA GLU A 56 19.96 -6.17 -33.30
C GLU A 56 21.12 -5.20 -33.03
N LYS A 57 20.99 -3.94 -33.43
CA LYS A 57 21.97 -2.90 -33.17
C LYS A 57 22.08 -2.56 -31.69
N ALA A 58 20.95 -2.42 -30.97
CA ALA A 58 20.96 -2.18 -29.53
C ALA A 58 21.61 -3.36 -28.76
N LEU A 59 21.33 -4.60 -29.18
CA LEU A 59 21.94 -5.80 -28.61
C LEU A 59 23.44 -5.85 -28.92
N GLU A 60 23.84 -5.44 -30.12
CA GLU A 60 25.25 -5.38 -30.51
C GLU A 60 26.02 -4.26 -29.79
N ASP A 61 25.39 -3.11 -29.56
CA ASP A 61 25.98 -2.03 -28.75
C ASP A 61 26.22 -2.48 -27.30
N ILE A 62 25.32 -3.30 -26.74
CA ILE A 62 25.49 -3.92 -25.41
C ILE A 62 26.63 -4.95 -25.45
N ARG A 63 26.70 -5.80 -26.47
CA ARG A 63 27.80 -6.77 -26.62
C ARG A 63 29.15 -6.10 -26.79
N LYS A 64 29.23 -5.02 -27.59
CA LYS A 64 30.44 -4.21 -27.75
C LYS A 64 30.91 -3.56 -26.47
N ALA A 65 30.00 -3.31 -25.53
CA ALA A 65 30.36 -2.88 -24.19
C ALA A 65 30.95 -4.01 -23.31
N GLY A 66 31.10 -5.22 -23.86
CA GLY A 66 31.67 -6.37 -23.16
C GLY A 66 30.68 -7.09 -22.22
N GLU A 67 29.39 -6.97 -22.50
CA GLU A 67 28.34 -7.50 -21.65
C GLU A 67 27.70 -8.75 -22.26
N ASP A 68 27.52 -9.80 -21.46
CA ASP A 68 26.79 -11.00 -21.84
C ASP A 68 25.32 -10.88 -21.34
N LEU A 69 24.40 -10.70 -22.27
CA LEU A 69 22.97 -10.59 -21.98
C LEU A 69 22.37 -11.83 -21.32
N SER A 70 23.01 -13.00 -21.49
CA SER A 70 22.53 -14.23 -20.84
C SER A 70 22.71 -14.22 -19.34
N THR A 71 23.55 -13.32 -18.81
CA THR A 71 23.78 -13.16 -17.37
C THR A 71 22.77 -12.22 -16.69
N TYR A 72 21.98 -11.46 -17.45
CA TYR A 72 20.98 -10.55 -16.87
C TYR A 72 19.74 -11.31 -16.46
N ILE A 73 19.71 -11.73 -15.19
CA ILE A 73 18.59 -12.45 -14.57
C ILE A 73 17.77 -11.56 -13.65
N SER A 74 18.31 -10.43 -13.23
CA SER A 74 17.65 -9.49 -12.31
C SER A 74 18.02 -8.04 -12.60
N VAL A 75 17.24 -7.09 -12.07
CA VAL A 75 17.55 -5.66 -12.16
C VAL A 75 18.88 -5.34 -11.50
N GLN A 76 19.22 -5.99 -10.37
CA GLN A 76 20.51 -5.80 -9.70
C GLN A 76 21.68 -6.22 -10.59
N THR A 77 21.62 -7.42 -11.18
CA THR A 77 22.67 -7.90 -12.10
C THR A 77 22.84 -6.97 -13.29
N PHE A 78 21.73 -6.48 -13.85
CA PHE A 78 21.77 -5.54 -14.97
C PHE A 78 22.42 -4.20 -14.57
N VAL A 79 22.10 -3.67 -13.40
CA VAL A 79 22.70 -2.44 -12.85
C VAL A 79 24.19 -2.63 -12.60
N ASP A 80 24.61 -3.74 -12.01
CA ASP A 80 26.01 -4.03 -11.70
C ASP A 80 26.90 -4.07 -12.95
N VAL A 81 26.36 -4.60 -14.06
CA VAL A 81 27.08 -4.66 -15.34
C VAL A 81 27.10 -3.30 -16.03
N LYS A 82 26.06 -2.48 -15.89
CA LYS A 82 25.90 -1.16 -16.54
C LYS A 82 26.52 0.02 -15.78
N GLN A 83 27.59 -0.17 -15.03
CA GLN A 83 28.21 0.82 -14.14
C GLN A 83 28.54 2.21 -14.76
N LYS A 84 28.66 2.32 -16.08
CA LYS A 84 28.98 3.59 -16.76
C LYS A 84 27.74 4.46 -17.07
N THR A 85 26.54 3.94 -16.89
CA THR A 85 25.28 4.65 -17.12
C THR A 85 24.71 5.08 -15.77
N PRO A 86 24.09 6.26 -15.62
CA PRO A 86 23.37 6.62 -14.39
C PRO A 86 22.40 5.49 -14.02
N HIS A 87 22.41 5.05 -12.78
CA HIS A 87 21.64 3.88 -12.35
C HIS A 87 20.15 4.03 -12.59
N ILE A 88 19.61 5.24 -12.40
CA ILE A 88 18.20 5.54 -12.71
C ILE A 88 17.85 5.25 -14.18
N ASP A 89 18.72 5.60 -15.13
CA ASP A 89 18.50 5.33 -16.55
C ASP A 89 18.72 3.85 -16.85
N THR A 90 19.66 3.22 -16.15
CA THR A 90 19.91 1.78 -16.25
C THR A 90 18.67 0.99 -15.82
N VAL A 91 18.06 1.32 -14.68
CA VAL A 91 16.82 0.67 -14.22
C VAL A 91 15.66 0.91 -15.19
N LYS A 92 15.50 2.13 -15.71
CA LYS A 92 14.50 2.42 -16.74
C LYS A 92 14.73 1.61 -18.02
N ASN A 93 15.99 1.46 -18.45
CA ASN A 93 16.35 0.65 -19.59
C ASN A 93 16.06 -0.83 -19.35
N TYR A 94 16.37 -1.35 -18.16
CA TYR A 94 15.99 -2.70 -17.76
C TYR A 94 14.48 -2.92 -17.93
N TYR A 95 13.64 -2.03 -17.40
CA TYR A 95 12.19 -2.14 -17.53
C TYR A 95 11.68 -2.06 -18.97
N ASN A 96 12.40 -1.40 -19.86
CA ASN A 96 12.05 -1.39 -21.28
C ASN A 96 12.50 -2.66 -22.02
N LEU A 97 13.67 -3.19 -21.68
CA LEU A 97 14.29 -4.31 -22.39
C LEU A 97 13.79 -5.68 -21.93
N GLN A 98 13.41 -5.80 -20.66
CA GLN A 98 13.07 -7.09 -20.04
C GLN A 98 11.56 -7.40 -20.05
N ARG A 99 10.76 -6.65 -20.81
CA ARG A 99 9.34 -6.99 -20.99
C ARG A 99 9.19 -8.32 -21.70
N THR A 100 8.38 -9.19 -21.14
CA THR A 100 8.23 -10.58 -21.58
C THR A 100 6.93 -10.83 -22.35
N GLY A 101 5.90 -9.99 -22.15
CA GLY A 101 4.54 -10.22 -22.63
C GLY A 101 3.83 -11.37 -21.92
N LYS A 102 4.41 -11.89 -20.83
CA LYS A 102 3.74 -12.91 -19.99
C LYS A 102 2.44 -12.37 -19.41
N VAL A 103 1.45 -13.23 -19.33
CA VAL A 103 0.13 -12.90 -18.80
C VAL A 103 -0.13 -13.73 -17.56
N TYR A 104 -0.15 -13.07 -16.42
CA TYR A 104 -0.43 -13.70 -15.13
C TYR A 104 -1.90 -13.52 -14.82
N GLN A 105 -2.64 -14.62 -14.73
CA GLN A 105 -4.07 -14.60 -14.45
C GLN A 105 -4.39 -15.47 -13.26
N THR A 106 -5.31 -14.98 -12.42
CA THR A 106 -5.86 -15.74 -11.30
C THR A 106 -7.38 -15.70 -11.37
N LYS A 107 -8.01 -16.87 -11.28
CA LYS A 107 -9.46 -17.01 -11.10
C LYS A 107 -9.76 -17.08 -9.60
N ILE A 108 -10.66 -16.22 -9.13
CA ILE A 108 -11.14 -16.20 -7.74
C ILE A 108 -12.66 -16.40 -7.73
N TRP A 109 -13.14 -17.29 -6.87
CA TRP A 109 -14.55 -17.62 -6.80
C TRP A 109 -15.36 -16.52 -6.09
N LYS A 110 -16.44 -16.06 -6.71
CA LYS A 110 -17.45 -15.23 -6.06
C LYS A 110 -18.20 -16.04 -5.03
N PHE A 111 -18.59 -15.40 -3.93
CA PHE A 111 -19.41 -16.02 -2.89
C PHE A 111 -18.93 -17.43 -2.45
N ALA A 112 -17.63 -17.69 -2.55
CA ALA A 112 -17.06 -18.93 -2.04
C ALA A 112 -17.51 -19.11 -0.59
N THR A 113 -17.93 -20.32 -0.26
CA THR A 113 -18.40 -20.66 1.09
C THR A 113 -17.26 -20.65 2.12
N ASN A 114 -16.04 -20.75 1.63
CA ASN A 114 -14.84 -20.68 2.43
C ASN A 114 -13.87 -19.63 1.86
N PRO A 115 -13.57 -18.52 2.58
CA PRO A 115 -12.63 -17.51 2.12
C PRO A 115 -11.19 -18.02 2.02
N THR A 116 -10.88 -19.17 2.63
CA THR A 116 -9.59 -19.85 2.50
C THR A 116 -9.53 -20.74 1.25
N SER A 117 -10.62 -20.84 0.48
CA SER A 117 -10.60 -21.52 -0.80
C SER A 117 -9.62 -20.83 -1.73
N VAL A 118 -8.57 -21.54 -2.09
CA VAL A 118 -7.54 -21.04 -2.99
C VAL A 118 -8.14 -20.90 -4.37
N GLY A 119 -7.90 -19.75 -5.01
CA GLY A 119 -8.23 -19.54 -6.41
C GLY A 119 -7.35 -20.39 -7.32
N GLU A 120 -7.53 -20.25 -8.60
CA GLU A 120 -6.80 -21.00 -9.62
C GLU A 120 -5.86 -20.07 -10.38
N LYS A 121 -4.55 -20.35 -10.34
CA LYS A 121 -3.55 -19.64 -11.13
C LYS A 121 -3.55 -20.17 -12.56
N LEU A 122 -3.68 -19.28 -13.54
CA LEU A 122 -3.84 -19.60 -14.95
C LEU A 122 -2.73 -18.95 -15.80
N LEU A 123 -2.55 -19.43 -17.02
CA LEU A 123 -1.60 -18.92 -18.01
C LEU A 123 -0.16 -18.93 -17.44
N ASP A 124 0.59 -17.83 -17.59
CA ASP A 124 1.97 -17.73 -17.07
C ASP A 124 2.04 -17.66 -15.54
N ASN A 125 0.89 -17.57 -14.87
CA ASN A 125 0.79 -17.67 -13.42
C ASN A 125 0.71 -19.11 -12.91
N ALA A 126 0.35 -20.06 -13.78
CA ALA A 126 0.20 -21.46 -13.40
C ALA A 126 1.51 -22.06 -12.90
N GLY A 127 1.46 -22.74 -11.75
CA GLY A 127 2.59 -23.43 -11.15
C GLY A 127 3.59 -22.53 -10.39
N LEU A 128 3.41 -21.20 -10.39
CA LEU A 128 4.25 -20.32 -9.57
C LEU A 128 3.82 -20.40 -8.10
N GLU A 129 4.79 -20.60 -7.23
CA GLU A 129 4.56 -20.67 -5.80
C GLU A 129 4.92 -19.37 -5.09
N PHE A 130 4.19 -19.08 -4.03
CA PHE A 130 4.41 -17.94 -3.17
C PHE A 130 4.15 -18.28 -1.71
N VAL A 131 5.19 -18.12 -0.89
CA VAL A 131 5.15 -18.21 0.57
C VAL A 131 5.89 -16.99 1.10
N PRO A 132 5.22 -16.10 1.86
CA PRO A 132 5.86 -14.89 2.38
C PRO A 132 7.07 -15.18 3.25
N SER A 133 8.08 -14.30 3.19
CA SER A 133 9.31 -14.37 3.98
C SER A 133 9.19 -13.63 5.31
N THR A 134 10.17 -13.86 6.20
CA THR A 134 10.40 -13.03 7.40
C THR A 134 11.85 -12.53 7.40
N ASP A 135 12.27 -11.87 8.47
CA ASP A 135 13.69 -11.49 8.67
C ASP A 135 14.62 -12.68 8.95
N THR A 136 14.06 -13.84 9.35
CA THR A 136 14.82 -15.05 9.71
C THR A 136 14.48 -16.26 8.86
N THR A 137 13.36 -16.24 8.17
CA THR A 137 12.89 -17.36 7.35
C THR A 137 12.66 -16.91 5.93
N GLU A 138 13.46 -17.44 5.00
CA GLU A 138 13.19 -17.28 3.58
C GLU A 138 11.98 -18.13 3.20
N GLY A 139 10.97 -17.49 2.64
CA GLY A 139 9.80 -18.14 2.08
C GLY A 139 10.10 -18.71 0.70
N LYS A 140 9.09 -18.72 -0.16
CA LYS A 140 9.24 -19.07 -1.57
C LYS A 140 8.55 -18.01 -2.42
N ASP A 141 9.29 -17.32 -3.26
CA ASP A 141 8.74 -16.32 -4.16
C ASP A 141 9.25 -16.52 -5.58
N ASP A 142 8.54 -17.37 -6.34
CA ASP A 142 8.89 -17.67 -7.74
C ASP A 142 8.79 -16.43 -8.65
N TYR A 143 8.13 -15.37 -8.20
CA TYR A 143 7.98 -14.12 -8.94
C TYR A 143 9.23 -13.24 -8.89
N LEU A 144 10.11 -13.45 -7.89
CA LEU A 144 11.35 -12.68 -7.70
C LEU A 144 12.62 -13.48 -8.01
N ASN A 145 12.53 -14.53 -8.81
CA ASN A 145 13.66 -15.38 -9.21
C ASN A 145 14.38 -14.93 -10.49
N GLY A 146 14.10 -13.71 -10.97
CA GLY A 146 14.67 -13.16 -12.19
C GLY A 146 13.98 -13.56 -13.50
N ASN A 147 13.08 -14.55 -13.48
CA ASN A 147 12.34 -14.98 -14.68
C ASN A 147 11.05 -14.19 -14.92
N HIS A 148 10.69 -13.32 -13.97
CA HIS A 148 9.46 -12.54 -13.98
C HIS A 148 9.75 -11.05 -13.69
N PRO A 149 10.45 -10.33 -14.58
CA PRO A 149 10.99 -8.98 -14.35
C PRO A 149 9.93 -7.94 -13.94
N MET A 150 8.66 -8.18 -14.28
CA MET A 150 7.55 -7.28 -13.91
C MET A 150 7.36 -7.18 -12.38
N PHE A 151 7.73 -8.21 -11.62
CA PHE A 151 7.59 -8.24 -10.16
C PHE A 151 8.82 -7.71 -9.44
N GLU A 152 9.93 -7.49 -10.14
CA GLU A 152 11.12 -6.90 -9.53
C GLU A 152 10.90 -5.42 -9.27
N TRP A 153 11.34 -4.98 -8.11
CA TRP A 153 11.24 -3.60 -7.67
C TRP A 153 12.55 -3.10 -7.08
N VAL A 154 12.72 -1.78 -7.11
CA VAL A 154 13.85 -1.09 -6.48
C VAL A 154 13.34 0.07 -5.65
N HIS A 155 14.00 0.39 -4.54
CA HIS A 155 13.71 1.63 -3.87
C HIS A 155 14.30 2.81 -4.64
N CYS A 156 13.58 3.92 -4.64
CA CYS A 156 14.04 5.16 -5.26
C CYS A 156 13.61 6.37 -4.45
N ASN A 157 14.37 7.44 -4.54
CA ASN A 157 13.84 8.75 -4.20
C ASN A 157 13.01 9.25 -5.38
N TYR A 158 11.87 9.85 -5.10
CA TYR A 158 10.98 10.31 -6.14
C TYR A 158 10.39 11.70 -5.85
N LYS A 159 9.88 12.32 -6.88
CA LYS A 159 9.01 13.49 -6.82
C LYS A 159 7.77 13.26 -7.68
N ARG A 160 6.76 14.10 -7.49
CA ARG A 160 5.53 14.05 -8.30
C ARG A 160 5.42 15.26 -9.23
N ASN A 161 4.90 15.00 -10.41
CA ASN A 161 4.42 16.04 -11.32
C ASN A 161 3.08 16.60 -10.81
N ASP A 162 2.64 17.72 -11.35
CA ASP A 162 1.36 18.33 -11.00
C ASP A 162 0.14 17.42 -11.25
N ASP A 163 0.26 16.47 -12.17
CA ASP A 163 -0.77 15.44 -12.44
C ASP A 163 -0.71 14.26 -11.48
N GLY A 164 0.16 14.29 -10.48
CA GLY A 164 0.34 13.26 -9.47
C GLY A 164 1.19 12.06 -9.91
N THR A 165 1.63 11.98 -11.16
CA THR A 165 2.55 10.91 -11.58
C THR A 165 3.91 11.09 -10.92
N ALA A 166 4.47 10.00 -10.39
CA ALA A 166 5.78 10.02 -9.77
C ALA A 166 6.89 9.86 -10.82
N TYR A 167 8.04 10.50 -10.55
CA TYR A 167 9.27 10.27 -11.32
C TYR A 167 10.46 10.11 -10.38
N PRO A 168 11.39 9.17 -10.69
CA PRO A 168 12.53 8.91 -9.84
C PRO A 168 13.59 9.99 -10.00
N ILE A 169 14.28 10.33 -8.91
CA ILE A 169 15.44 11.26 -8.88
C ILE A 169 16.74 10.57 -8.50
N ALA A 170 16.65 9.43 -7.81
CA ALA A 170 17.75 8.52 -7.52
C ALA A 170 17.18 7.14 -7.23
N THR A 171 17.90 6.08 -7.60
CA THR A 171 17.60 4.71 -7.18
C THR A 171 18.52 4.32 -6.03
N GLU A 172 18.22 3.27 -5.30
CA GLU A 172 19.07 2.75 -4.22
C GLU A 172 20.48 2.34 -4.67
N TYR A 173 20.73 2.28 -5.97
CA TYR A 173 22.06 2.05 -6.55
C TYR A 173 22.84 3.35 -6.81
N ASP A 174 22.20 4.51 -6.71
CA ASP A 174 22.82 5.81 -6.95
C ASP A 174 23.42 6.38 -5.67
N ASN A 175 24.61 7.02 -5.76
CA ASN A 175 25.32 7.59 -4.61
C ASN A 175 24.55 8.71 -3.90
N ASN A 176 23.60 9.34 -4.57
CA ASN A 176 22.75 10.41 -4.02
C ASN A 176 21.40 9.90 -3.51
N TYR A 177 21.19 8.58 -3.48
CA TYR A 177 20.03 8.01 -2.82
C TYR A 177 20.10 8.21 -1.31
N ALA A 178 18.99 8.56 -0.70
CA ALA A 178 18.87 8.75 0.74
C ALA A 178 17.54 8.22 1.27
N THR A 179 17.55 7.71 2.49
CA THR A 179 16.36 7.27 3.20
C THR A 179 15.87 8.28 4.23
N THR A 180 16.61 9.38 4.41
CA THR A 180 16.29 10.44 5.38
C THR A 180 16.48 11.82 4.76
N GLY A 181 15.99 12.87 5.43
CA GLY A 181 16.11 14.25 4.95
C GLY A 181 14.91 14.68 4.09
N ALA A 182 15.12 15.57 3.14
CA ALA A 182 14.08 16.16 2.30
C ALA A 182 13.72 15.30 1.07
N VAL A 183 13.54 13.99 1.26
CA VAL A 183 13.27 13.02 0.19
C VAL A 183 12.06 12.16 0.53
N ASP A 184 11.36 11.68 -0.49
CA ASP A 184 10.38 10.59 -0.37
C ASP A 184 11.00 9.31 -0.94
N VAL A 185 10.79 8.17 -0.26
CA VAL A 185 11.20 6.84 -0.71
C VAL A 185 10.01 6.12 -1.30
N GLY A 186 10.14 5.65 -2.53
CA GLY A 186 9.14 4.87 -3.23
C GLY A 186 9.67 3.51 -3.66
N ALA A 187 8.76 2.58 -3.86
CA ALA A 187 9.03 1.34 -4.58
C ALA A 187 8.72 1.56 -6.06
N MET A 188 9.76 1.48 -6.89
CA MET A 188 9.70 1.60 -8.34
C MET A 188 9.75 0.22 -8.95
N GLN A 189 8.78 -0.09 -9.81
CA GLN A 189 8.73 -1.34 -10.56
C GLN A 189 8.37 -1.09 -12.02
N MET A 190 8.50 -2.11 -12.86
CA MET A 190 8.09 -2.05 -14.26
C MET A 190 6.59 -1.71 -14.35
N SER A 191 6.22 -0.79 -15.25
CA SER A 191 4.80 -0.52 -15.51
C SER A 191 4.10 -1.75 -16.05
N PHE A 192 2.88 -1.95 -15.62
CA PHE A 192 2.08 -3.11 -16.00
C PHE A 192 0.67 -2.70 -16.42
N TYR A 193 -0.01 -3.64 -17.08
CA TYR A 193 -1.38 -3.53 -17.54
C TYR A 193 -2.22 -4.57 -16.79
N TRP A 194 -3.45 -4.25 -16.51
CA TRP A 194 -4.30 -5.09 -15.68
C TRP A 194 -5.76 -5.05 -16.11
N ASN A 195 -6.50 -6.06 -15.70
CA ASN A 195 -7.94 -6.09 -15.78
C ASN A 195 -8.52 -6.92 -14.62
N TRP A 196 -9.70 -6.55 -14.21
CA TRP A 196 -10.55 -7.30 -13.29
C TRP A 196 -11.85 -7.60 -14.00
N ASP A 197 -11.97 -8.79 -14.58
CA ASP A 197 -13.14 -9.22 -15.31
C ASP A 197 -14.11 -9.95 -14.36
N ALA A 198 -15.19 -9.25 -13.98
CA ALA A 198 -16.25 -9.73 -13.12
C ALA A 198 -17.51 -10.17 -13.90
N SER A 199 -17.41 -10.37 -15.20
CA SER A 199 -18.53 -10.71 -16.08
C SER A 199 -19.12 -12.09 -15.82
N ASN A 200 -18.31 -13.03 -15.30
CA ASN A 200 -18.79 -14.36 -14.93
C ASN A 200 -19.52 -14.30 -13.58
N PRO A 201 -20.71 -14.92 -13.44
CA PRO A 201 -21.47 -14.91 -12.18
C PRO A 201 -20.83 -15.74 -11.05
N GLU A 202 -19.92 -16.68 -11.37
CA GLU A 202 -19.35 -17.62 -10.41
C GLU A 202 -17.94 -17.21 -9.95
N TYR A 203 -17.19 -16.48 -10.78
CA TYR A 203 -15.80 -16.11 -10.49
C TYR A 203 -15.40 -14.81 -11.17
N ASP A 204 -14.34 -14.20 -10.66
CA ASP A 204 -13.64 -13.11 -11.31
C ASP A 204 -12.32 -13.62 -11.91
N LEU A 205 -11.89 -13.00 -13.01
CA LEU A 205 -10.56 -13.19 -13.60
C LEU A 205 -9.74 -11.92 -13.37
N VAL A 206 -8.71 -12.04 -12.55
CA VAL A 206 -7.76 -10.98 -12.28
C VAL A 206 -6.51 -11.22 -13.12
N THR A 207 -6.18 -10.28 -14.00
CA THR A 207 -5.13 -10.48 -15.01
C THR A 207 -4.16 -9.31 -15.01
N ILE A 208 -2.85 -9.59 -15.02
CA ILE A 208 -1.81 -8.58 -15.20
C ILE A 208 -0.79 -9.03 -16.26
N SER A 209 -0.16 -8.06 -16.92
CA SER A 209 0.93 -8.27 -17.87
C SER A 209 1.84 -7.04 -17.92
N ASP A 210 3.12 -7.22 -18.26
CA ASP A 210 4.04 -6.11 -18.52
C ASP A 210 3.79 -5.43 -19.87
N MET A 211 2.83 -5.93 -20.65
CA MET A 211 2.46 -5.41 -21.97
C MET A 211 0.96 -5.27 -22.13
N PRO A 212 0.48 -4.31 -22.97
CA PRO A 212 -0.93 -4.26 -23.33
C PRO A 212 -1.36 -5.54 -24.04
N ASN A 213 -2.57 -6.01 -23.75
CA ASN A 213 -3.12 -7.19 -24.39
C ASN A 213 -4.64 -7.04 -24.53
N GLU A 214 -5.09 -6.80 -25.75
CA GLU A 214 -6.50 -6.56 -26.07
C GLU A 214 -7.39 -7.79 -25.79
N LYS A 215 -6.85 -9.00 -25.98
CA LYS A 215 -7.59 -10.24 -25.70
C LYS A 215 -8.11 -10.31 -24.25
N TYR A 216 -7.37 -9.73 -23.31
CA TYR A 216 -7.74 -9.71 -21.90
C TYR A 216 -8.25 -8.34 -21.43
N GLY A 217 -8.43 -7.39 -22.34
CA GLY A 217 -8.93 -6.05 -22.03
C GLY A 217 -8.04 -5.24 -21.08
N LEU A 218 -6.73 -5.50 -21.10
CA LEU A 218 -5.80 -4.91 -20.12
C LEU A 218 -5.68 -3.40 -20.30
N LYS A 219 -5.77 -2.67 -19.19
CA LYS A 219 -5.56 -1.22 -19.08
C LYS A 219 -4.25 -0.94 -18.34
N PRO A 220 -3.54 0.16 -18.64
CA PRO A 220 -2.36 0.52 -17.87
C PRO A 220 -2.72 0.80 -16.42
N TRP A 221 -1.86 0.35 -15.50
CA TRP A 221 -2.00 0.69 -14.08
C TRP A 221 -1.96 2.21 -13.88
N THR A 222 -2.80 2.71 -12.99
CA THR A 222 -3.07 4.16 -12.86
C THR A 222 -1.82 4.97 -12.49
N GLU A 223 -0.95 4.46 -11.63
CA GLU A 223 0.28 5.17 -11.21
C GLU A 223 1.27 5.40 -12.35
N CYS A 224 1.27 4.56 -13.38
CA CYS A 224 2.16 4.72 -14.53
C CYS A 224 1.53 5.49 -15.69
N LYS A 225 0.28 5.95 -15.56
CA LYS A 225 -0.44 6.69 -16.61
C LYS A 225 -0.47 8.18 -16.31
N ARG A 226 0.03 8.99 -17.22
CA ARG A 226 -0.08 10.46 -17.16
C ARG A 226 -1.48 10.93 -17.53
N ALA A 227 -1.78 12.18 -17.18
CA ALA A 227 -3.05 12.82 -17.53
C ALA A 227 -3.29 12.91 -19.05
N ASP A 228 -2.24 13.01 -19.85
CA ASP A 228 -2.29 13.01 -21.33
C ASP A 228 -2.46 11.61 -21.95
N GLY A 229 -2.57 10.57 -21.12
CA GLY A 229 -2.70 9.17 -21.55
C GLY A 229 -1.37 8.45 -21.78
N THR A 230 -0.23 9.14 -21.76
CA THR A 230 1.10 8.50 -21.90
C THR A 230 1.35 7.51 -20.76
N VAL A 231 1.85 6.32 -21.10
CA VAL A 231 2.25 5.30 -20.12
C VAL A 231 3.76 5.37 -19.91
N LEU A 232 4.16 5.59 -18.65
CA LEU A 232 5.56 5.56 -18.25
C LEU A 232 6.10 4.12 -18.27
N PRO A 233 7.40 3.90 -18.44
CA PRO A 233 7.99 2.55 -18.40
C PRO A 233 8.00 1.94 -17.00
N TYR A 234 7.63 2.69 -15.98
CA TYR A 234 7.62 2.31 -14.57
C TYR A 234 6.38 2.86 -13.87
N CYS A 235 6.05 2.29 -12.71
CA CYS A 235 5.23 2.92 -11.70
C CYS A 235 6.01 3.07 -10.38
N ILE A 236 5.66 4.07 -9.59
CA ILE A 236 6.25 4.34 -8.29
C ILE A 236 5.12 4.63 -7.31
N GLY A 237 5.03 3.81 -6.27
CA GLY A 237 4.20 4.08 -5.09
C GLY A 237 5.08 4.28 -3.87
N SER A 238 4.56 4.95 -2.85
CA SER A 238 5.25 5.16 -1.59
C SER A 238 5.66 3.83 -0.96
N ALA A 239 6.93 3.71 -0.55
CA ALA A 239 7.43 2.52 0.12
C ALA A 239 6.90 2.42 1.55
N TYR A 240 6.68 3.55 2.20
CA TYR A 240 6.34 3.62 3.62
C TYR A 240 5.10 4.48 3.87
N VAL A 241 4.48 4.24 5.02
CA VAL A 241 3.48 5.13 5.59
C VAL A 241 4.17 6.43 6.00
N SER A 242 3.58 7.57 5.64
CA SER A 242 4.22 8.87 5.86
C SER A 242 4.21 9.32 7.31
N GLY A 243 5.34 9.91 7.71
CA GLY A 243 5.50 10.65 8.95
C GLY A 243 6.14 12.01 8.72
N ILE A 244 6.24 12.84 9.76
CA ILE A 244 6.90 14.14 9.69
C ILE A 244 8.42 13.92 9.69
N ALA A 245 9.07 14.28 8.58
CA ALA A 245 10.52 14.20 8.43
C ALA A 245 11.24 15.42 9.03
N SER A 246 12.57 15.40 8.95
CA SER A 246 13.42 16.46 9.53
C SER A 246 13.22 17.85 8.91
N ASP A 247 12.65 17.93 7.71
CA ASP A 247 12.27 19.19 7.05
C ASP A 247 10.87 19.69 7.41
N GLY A 248 10.16 19.00 8.32
CA GLY A 248 8.83 19.36 8.80
C GLY A 248 7.70 19.00 7.84
N LEU A 249 7.96 18.22 6.78
CA LEU A 249 6.96 17.80 5.81
C LEU A 249 6.63 16.31 5.98
N LEU A 250 5.44 15.93 5.53
CA LEU A 250 5.03 14.52 5.44
C LEU A 250 5.83 13.82 4.35
N ARG A 251 6.55 12.77 4.72
CA ARG A 251 7.39 12.02 3.80
C ARG A 251 7.27 10.51 4.00
N SER A 252 7.35 9.79 2.91
CA SER A 252 7.51 8.33 2.90
C SER A 252 8.97 8.01 3.17
N GLN A 253 9.30 7.67 4.41
CA GLN A 253 10.67 7.31 4.85
C GLN A 253 10.60 6.21 5.91
N PRO A 254 11.63 5.37 6.04
CA PRO A 254 11.74 4.45 7.17
C PRO A 254 12.01 5.21 8.47
N GLU A 255 11.74 4.55 9.59
CA GLU A 255 11.97 5.06 10.95
C GLU A 255 11.21 6.34 11.28
N LEU A 256 10.12 6.63 10.57
CA LEU A 256 9.23 7.71 10.94
C LEU A 256 8.01 7.18 11.69
N LYS A 257 7.62 7.94 12.71
CA LYS A 257 6.34 7.80 13.35
C LYS A 257 5.24 8.18 12.35
N PRO A 258 4.30 7.28 12.03
CA PRO A 258 3.20 7.59 11.12
C PRO A 258 2.42 8.83 11.58
N GLU A 259 2.12 9.73 10.66
CA GLU A 259 1.33 10.94 10.95
C GLU A 259 -0.11 10.57 11.29
N ARG A 260 -0.66 11.21 12.31
CA ARG A 260 -1.98 10.93 12.86
C ARG A 260 -2.63 12.18 13.44
N ASN A 261 -3.83 12.02 13.97
CA ASN A 261 -4.62 13.11 14.57
C ASN A 261 -4.83 14.28 13.59
N GLN A 262 -4.99 13.92 12.32
CA GLN A 262 -5.30 14.83 11.23
C GLN A 262 -6.61 14.42 10.58
N SER A 263 -7.44 15.38 10.22
CA SER A 263 -8.62 15.12 9.40
C SER A 263 -8.21 14.80 7.97
N HIS A 264 -9.09 14.14 7.22
CA HIS A 264 -8.95 13.95 5.77
C HIS A 264 -8.50 15.24 5.06
N ASN A 265 -9.19 16.35 5.36
CA ASN A 265 -8.90 17.64 4.76
C ASN A 265 -7.50 18.17 5.13
N ASN A 266 -7.10 18.04 6.39
CA ASN A 266 -5.78 18.46 6.86
C ASN A 266 -4.67 17.59 6.27
N MET A 267 -4.90 16.28 6.13
CA MET A 267 -3.95 15.36 5.49
C MET A 267 -3.60 15.84 4.07
N ILE A 268 -4.62 16.08 3.24
CA ILE A 268 -4.42 16.59 1.87
C ILE A 268 -3.62 17.90 1.89
N THR A 269 -4.02 18.84 2.75
CA THR A 269 -3.33 20.14 2.88
C THR A 269 -1.87 19.98 3.28
N ASN A 270 -1.58 19.05 4.19
CA ASN A 270 -0.22 18.77 4.64
C ASN A 270 0.64 18.15 3.54
N TYR A 271 0.10 17.22 2.76
CA TYR A 271 0.83 16.67 1.61
C TYR A 271 1.08 17.72 0.53
N GLN A 272 0.10 18.59 0.24
CA GLN A 272 0.22 19.64 -0.77
C GLN A 272 1.26 20.72 -0.44
N LYS A 273 1.78 20.77 0.78
CA LYS A 273 2.97 21.60 1.10
C LYS A 273 4.21 21.18 0.30
N LYS A 274 4.28 19.94 -0.20
CA LYS A 274 5.35 19.44 -1.08
C LYS A 274 5.12 19.82 -2.56
N GLY A 275 3.93 20.23 -2.94
CA GLY A 275 3.53 20.58 -4.29
C GLY A 275 2.13 20.08 -4.66
N LYS A 276 1.59 20.59 -5.76
CA LYS A 276 0.21 20.29 -6.20
C LYS A 276 -0.05 18.81 -6.48
N GLY A 277 0.94 18.07 -6.95
CA GLY A 277 0.83 16.65 -7.27
C GLY A 277 0.83 15.71 -6.05
N TYR A 278 0.91 16.25 -4.81
CA TYR A 278 0.90 15.48 -3.58
C TYR A 278 -0.42 15.67 -2.84
N TRP A 279 -1.12 14.59 -2.53
CA TRP A 279 -2.40 14.64 -1.79
C TRP A 279 -2.59 13.47 -0.80
N GLY A 280 -1.65 12.54 -0.71
CA GLY A 280 -1.73 11.33 0.11
C GLY A 280 -2.11 10.10 -0.69
N ALA A 281 -2.35 8.99 0.00
CA ALA A 281 -2.73 7.73 -0.62
C ALA A 281 -4.10 7.82 -1.29
N GLY A 282 -4.21 7.18 -2.47
CA GLY A 282 -5.48 6.88 -3.11
C GLY A 282 -6.01 5.50 -2.75
N ALA A 283 -7.27 5.23 -3.08
CA ALA A 283 -7.82 3.88 -2.98
C ALA A 283 -7.03 2.88 -3.85
N GLU A 284 -6.39 3.34 -4.91
CA GLU A 284 -5.53 2.54 -5.79
C GLU A 284 -4.36 1.88 -5.05
N ARG A 285 -3.82 2.50 -3.98
CA ARG A 285 -2.78 1.88 -3.16
C ARG A 285 -3.24 0.57 -2.54
N ASN A 286 -4.47 0.54 -2.07
CA ASN A 286 -5.05 -0.68 -1.50
C ASN A 286 -5.41 -1.70 -2.60
N THR A 287 -5.92 -1.23 -3.75
CA THR A 287 -6.15 -2.09 -4.92
C THR A 287 -4.86 -2.74 -5.41
N PHE A 288 -3.73 -2.02 -5.38
CA PHE A 288 -2.41 -2.59 -5.69
C PHE A 288 -2.09 -3.79 -4.78
N GLN A 289 -2.28 -3.63 -3.49
CA GLN A 289 -2.10 -4.70 -2.51
C GLN A 289 -3.04 -5.89 -2.75
N ILE A 290 -4.34 -5.63 -2.97
CA ILE A 290 -5.33 -6.66 -3.30
C ILE A 290 -4.90 -7.42 -4.56
N LEU A 291 -4.52 -6.70 -5.61
CA LEU A 291 -4.13 -7.24 -6.90
C LEU A 291 -2.95 -8.22 -6.78
N PHE A 292 -1.85 -7.79 -6.13
CA PHE A 292 -0.67 -8.64 -5.99
C PHE A 292 -0.89 -9.81 -5.02
N ASN A 293 -1.70 -9.64 -3.96
CA ASN A 293 -2.09 -10.74 -3.09
C ASN A 293 -2.89 -11.82 -3.85
N ILE A 294 -3.80 -11.41 -4.75
CA ILE A 294 -4.55 -12.36 -5.58
C ILE A 294 -3.64 -13.03 -6.61
N ILE A 295 -2.81 -12.28 -7.32
CA ILE A 295 -1.93 -12.84 -8.34
C ILE A 295 -0.92 -13.82 -7.73
N LYS A 296 -0.28 -13.45 -6.60
CA LYS A 296 0.75 -14.26 -5.95
C LYS A 296 0.17 -15.34 -5.05
N GLY A 297 -0.87 -15.04 -4.29
CA GLY A 297 -1.45 -15.91 -3.27
C GLY A 297 -2.70 -16.69 -3.72
N ALA A 298 -3.33 -16.29 -4.82
CA ALA A 298 -4.57 -16.90 -5.33
C ALA A 298 -5.68 -17.03 -4.26
N THR A 299 -5.83 -16.05 -3.38
CA THR A 299 -6.83 -16.08 -2.31
C THR A 299 -7.45 -14.70 -2.07
N LYS A 300 -8.73 -14.69 -1.71
CA LYS A 300 -9.42 -13.50 -1.19
C LYS A 300 -9.16 -13.28 0.30
N ASN A 301 -8.86 -14.35 1.04
CA ASN A 301 -8.48 -14.26 2.43
C ASN A 301 -7.03 -13.80 2.57
N SER A 302 -6.82 -12.49 2.53
CA SER A 302 -5.48 -11.91 2.66
C SER A 302 -4.83 -12.25 4.00
N GLN A 303 -5.60 -12.48 5.06
CA GLN A 303 -5.06 -12.84 6.38
C GLN A 303 -4.35 -14.19 6.39
N SER A 304 -4.64 -15.09 5.43
CA SER A 304 -3.90 -16.35 5.26
C SER A 304 -2.47 -16.15 4.70
N LEU A 305 -2.21 -14.99 4.10
CA LEU A 305 -0.88 -14.58 3.62
C LEU A 305 -0.26 -13.53 4.54
N PHE A 306 -1.03 -12.47 4.82
CA PHE A 306 -0.63 -11.30 5.58
C PHE A 306 -1.78 -10.81 6.43
N GLN A 307 -1.70 -11.02 7.73
CA GLN A 307 -2.71 -10.47 8.63
C GLN A 307 -2.46 -8.98 8.94
N GLY A 308 -1.21 -8.55 8.91
CA GLY A 308 -0.84 -7.20 9.33
C GLY A 308 -0.93 -7.02 10.85
N CYS A 309 -0.69 -5.79 11.32
CA CYS A 309 -0.84 -5.45 12.74
C CYS A 309 -2.29 -5.14 13.08
N THR A 310 -3.17 -6.13 13.06
CA THR A 310 -4.60 -5.97 13.30
C THR A 310 -5.09 -6.65 14.58
N ASN A 311 -4.23 -7.41 15.27
CA ASN A 311 -4.54 -8.12 16.51
C ASN A 311 -3.45 -7.88 17.57
N TYR A 312 -3.00 -6.64 17.72
CA TYR A 312 -1.98 -6.26 18.69
C TYR A 312 -2.48 -5.11 19.56
N SER A 313 -3.57 -5.35 20.27
CA SER A 313 -4.28 -4.36 21.04
C SER A 313 -4.29 -4.70 22.52
N PHE A 314 -3.55 -3.95 23.33
CA PHE A 314 -3.60 -4.05 24.79
C PHE A 314 -3.58 -2.66 25.46
N GLN A 315 -4.14 -2.61 26.65
CA GLN A 315 -3.94 -1.57 27.64
C GLN A 315 -3.79 -2.22 29.01
N TYR A 316 -2.71 -1.91 29.71
CA TYR A 316 -2.43 -2.44 31.03
C TYR A 316 -2.16 -1.32 32.02
N SER A 317 -2.84 -1.34 33.16
CA SER A 317 -2.48 -0.50 34.29
C SER A 317 -1.18 -0.97 34.90
N ALA A 318 -0.40 -0.03 35.45
CA ALA A 318 0.84 -0.36 36.13
C ALA A 318 0.60 -1.39 37.25
N SER A 319 1.35 -2.50 37.22
CA SER A 319 1.25 -3.57 38.22
C SER A 319 1.84 -3.15 39.58
N ILE A 320 2.75 -2.17 39.56
CA ILE A 320 3.35 -1.56 40.75
C ILE A 320 3.17 -0.05 40.67
N GLN A 321 2.63 0.56 41.71
CA GLN A 321 2.61 2.02 41.87
C GLN A 321 3.88 2.47 42.58
N SER A 322 4.56 3.47 42.00
CA SER A 322 5.75 4.08 42.58
C SER A 322 5.73 5.58 42.37
N THR A 323 6.18 6.32 43.38
CA THR A 323 6.47 7.76 43.28
C THR A 323 7.80 8.05 42.62
N ASP A 324 8.69 7.05 42.53
CA ASP A 324 9.99 7.17 41.87
C ASP A 324 9.80 7.23 40.35
N THR A 325 10.68 7.97 39.72
CA THR A 325 10.69 8.16 38.27
C THR A 325 11.51 7.07 37.59
N HIS A 326 10.91 6.37 36.63
CA HIS A 326 11.55 5.28 35.89
C HIS A 326 11.41 5.48 34.38
N THR A 327 12.35 4.89 33.60
CA THR A 327 12.27 4.78 32.14
C THR A 327 11.68 3.44 31.69
N TYR A 328 11.04 2.73 32.60
CA TYR A 328 10.32 1.48 32.34
C TYR A 328 8.89 1.57 32.90
N PHE A 329 8.03 0.71 32.36
CA PHE A 329 6.67 0.51 32.83
C PHE A 329 6.55 -0.87 33.46
N PRO A 330 6.05 -1.00 34.74
CA PRO A 330 5.88 -2.27 35.40
C PRO A 330 4.59 -2.96 34.94
N VAL A 331 4.69 -4.22 34.55
CA VAL A 331 3.57 -5.09 34.16
C VAL A 331 3.68 -6.43 34.87
N THR A 332 2.57 -7.19 34.97
CA THR A 332 2.64 -8.56 35.46
C THR A 332 3.38 -9.49 34.49
N ASN A 333 3.86 -10.64 34.98
CA ASN A 333 4.49 -11.66 34.14
C ASN A 333 3.59 -12.09 32.96
N ASP A 334 2.26 -12.18 33.16
CA ASP A 334 1.33 -12.55 32.11
C ASP A 334 1.09 -11.43 31.10
N GLN A 335 0.99 -10.19 31.54
CA GLN A 335 0.89 -9.04 30.64
C GLN A 335 2.16 -8.89 29.76
N ALA A 336 3.32 -9.12 30.34
CA ALA A 336 4.59 -9.03 29.61
C ALA A 336 4.68 -9.99 28.41
N LYS A 337 4.01 -11.15 28.47
CA LYS A 337 3.97 -12.12 27.35
C LYS A 337 3.31 -11.56 26.09
N ASN A 338 2.47 -10.54 26.24
CA ASN A 338 1.74 -9.91 25.14
C ASN A 338 2.48 -8.70 24.56
N ILE A 339 3.59 -8.27 25.18
CA ILE A 339 4.34 -7.08 24.76
C ILE A 339 5.56 -7.52 23.97
N LEU A 340 5.69 -7.02 22.75
CA LEU A 340 6.79 -7.33 21.85
C LEU A 340 7.94 -6.35 22.04
N VAL A 341 9.16 -6.85 22.19
CA VAL A 341 10.37 -6.02 22.09
C VAL A 341 10.50 -5.50 20.64
N GLY A 342 10.80 -4.22 20.49
CA GLY A 342 10.84 -3.56 19.19
C GLY A 342 9.52 -2.93 18.74
N SER A 343 8.38 -3.30 19.36
CA SER A 343 7.10 -2.65 19.10
C SER A 343 7.00 -1.27 19.74
N TYR A 344 5.90 -0.57 19.49
CA TYR A 344 5.66 0.79 19.98
C TYR A 344 4.50 0.84 20.96
N VAL A 345 4.64 1.71 21.95
CA VAL A 345 3.66 1.90 23.01
C VAL A 345 3.53 3.37 23.39
N SER A 346 2.38 3.72 23.96
CA SER A 346 2.21 5.00 24.65
C SER A 346 1.97 4.77 26.13
N VAL A 347 2.38 5.72 26.96
CA VAL A 347 2.13 5.72 28.40
C VAL A 347 1.37 6.98 28.79
N GLY A 348 0.28 6.79 29.50
CA GLY A 348 -0.56 7.88 29.99
C GLY A 348 -1.38 7.42 31.17
N TYR A 349 -2.63 7.90 31.30
CA TYR A 349 -3.48 7.55 32.41
C TYR A 349 -4.92 7.25 31.98
N GLY A 350 -5.61 6.44 32.79
CA GLY A 350 -6.98 5.97 32.60
C GLY A 350 -7.04 4.55 32.04
N GLN A 351 -8.24 4.04 31.76
CA GLN A 351 -8.47 2.68 31.26
C GLN A 351 -9.41 2.70 30.07
N LEU A 352 -9.24 1.70 29.18
CA LEU A 352 -10.12 1.48 28.04
C LEU A 352 -11.58 1.29 28.55
N ASN A 353 -12.51 1.98 27.88
CA ASN A 353 -13.93 1.95 28.22
C ASN A 353 -14.30 2.44 29.64
N ASP A 354 -13.44 3.18 30.31
CA ASP A 354 -13.77 3.82 31.56
C ASP A 354 -14.68 5.06 31.35
N THR A 355 -15.92 4.81 30.94
CA THR A 355 -16.92 5.86 30.74
C THR A 355 -17.44 6.42 32.05
N LYS A 356 -17.28 5.67 33.14
CA LYS A 356 -17.81 6.03 34.45
C LYS A 356 -17.12 7.24 35.07
N ASN A 357 -15.83 7.39 34.76
CA ASN A 357 -15.01 8.46 35.36
C ASN A 357 -14.65 9.54 34.31
N GLY A 358 -15.20 9.50 33.12
CA GLY A 358 -14.88 10.46 32.05
C GLY A 358 -13.45 10.34 31.50
N VAL A 359 -12.76 9.26 31.84
CA VAL A 359 -11.40 8.95 31.36
C VAL A 359 -11.49 7.80 30.39
N ASN A 360 -12.20 8.05 29.32
CA ASN A 360 -12.25 7.09 28.23
C ASN A 360 -10.87 6.99 27.56
N ASN A 361 -10.29 5.83 27.63
CA ASN A 361 -8.96 5.56 27.13
C ASN A 361 -8.97 4.60 25.98
N ASP A 362 -9.79 4.87 24.99
CA ASP A 362 -9.43 4.34 23.70
C ASP A 362 -8.18 5.06 23.16
N ARG A 363 -7.55 4.52 22.14
CA ARG A 363 -6.33 5.09 21.55
C ARG A 363 -6.55 6.43 20.86
N GLY A 364 -7.79 6.88 20.82
CA GLY A 364 -8.21 8.15 20.26
C GLY A 364 -8.13 9.34 21.21
N VAL A 365 -7.65 9.15 22.44
CA VAL A 365 -7.63 10.23 23.44
C VAL A 365 -6.21 10.61 23.86
N ALA A 366 -5.99 11.91 24.05
CA ALA A 366 -4.69 12.45 24.41
C ALA A 366 -4.14 11.96 25.76
N ASN A 367 -4.99 11.51 26.67
CA ASN A 367 -4.59 11.07 28.00
C ASN A 367 -3.61 9.91 27.99
N ILE A 368 -3.76 8.95 27.06
CA ILE A 368 -2.89 7.78 26.97
C ILE A 368 -1.51 8.09 26.43
N HIS A 369 -1.29 9.30 25.90
CA HIS A 369 -0.04 9.76 25.32
C HIS A 369 0.72 10.75 26.24
N LYS A 370 0.28 10.90 27.51
CA LYS A 370 0.70 11.97 28.40
C LYS A 370 2.18 11.93 28.78
N TYR A 371 2.74 10.76 29.03
CA TYR A 371 4.11 10.56 29.55
C TYR A 371 5.08 10.04 28.49
N ALA A 372 4.58 9.18 27.63
CA ALA A 372 5.33 8.69 26.47
C ALA A 372 4.34 8.51 25.32
N ASP A 373 4.74 8.97 24.13
CA ASP A 373 3.89 9.00 22.98
C ASP A 373 4.52 8.23 21.83
N ASP A 374 4.02 6.98 21.62
CA ASP A 374 4.41 6.12 20.53
C ASP A 374 5.93 5.86 20.52
N VAL A 375 6.44 5.33 21.62
CA VAL A 375 7.86 5.07 21.85
C VAL A 375 8.18 3.59 21.77
N LYS A 376 9.41 3.27 21.37
CA LYS A 376 9.87 1.89 21.18
C LYS A 376 10.05 1.16 22.49
N VAL A 377 9.62 -0.10 22.54
CA VAL A 377 9.97 -1.05 23.60
C VAL A 377 11.37 -1.59 23.34
N LEU A 378 12.33 -1.27 24.22
CA LEU A 378 13.73 -1.64 24.05
C LEU A 378 14.02 -3.07 24.52
N ARG A 379 13.50 -3.44 25.71
CA ARG A 379 13.68 -4.75 26.33
C ARG A 379 12.70 -4.94 27.47
N ILE A 380 12.54 -6.20 27.89
CA ILE A 380 11.70 -6.60 29.03
C ILE A 380 12.56 -7.41 29.99
N GLU A 381 12.64 -6.99 31.26
CA GLU A 381 13.46 -7.60 32.29
C GLU A 381 12.62 -8.03 33.49
N THR A 382 13.12 -8.95 34.29
CA THR A 382 12.48 -9.34 35.55
C THR A 382 12.69 -8.22 36.58
N LEU A 383 11.59 -7.74 37.15
CA LEU A 383 11.59 -6.75 38.23
C LEU A 383 11.53 -7.45 39.60
N ASP A 384 10.62 -8.39 39.74
CA ASP A 384 10.47 -9.27 40.90
C ASP A 384 9.84 -10.63 40.47
N GLU A 385 9.42 -11.47 41.40
CA GLU A 385 8.82 -12.78 41.07
C GLU A 385 7.50 -12.70 40.28
N ASN A 386 6.75 -11.60 40.42
CA ASN A 386 5.42 -11.43 39.81
C ASN A 386 5.41 -10.40 38.65
N ASN A 387 6.45 -9.57 38.53
CA ASN A 387 6.44 -8.42 37.67
C ASN A 387 7.65 -8.34 36.74
N LYS A 388 7.43 -7.72 35.58
CA LYS A 388 8.42 -7.35 34.59
C LYS A 388 8.50 -5.84 34.42
N ALA A 389 9.69 -5.35 34.11
CA ALA A 389 9.96 -3.97 33.69
C ALA A 389 10.02 -3.92 32.14
N VAL A 390 9.12 -3.16 31.53
CA VAL A 390 9.12 -2.86 30.10
C VAL A 390 9.88 -1.56 29.89
N TYR A 391 11.14 -1.63 29.45
CA TYR A 391 11.99 -0.47 29.20
C TYR A 391 11.65 0.21 27.89
N LEU A 392 11.51 1.52 27.94
CA LEU A 392 11.05 2.36 26.84
C LEU A 392 12.18 3.28 26.34
N ASP A 393 12.15 3.60 25.04
CA ASP A 393 13.06 4.57 24.43
C ASP A 393 12.63 6.00 24.76
N ILE A 394 12.86 6.41 26.01
CA ILE A 394 12.55 7.74 26.53
C ILE A 394 13.72 8.30 27.31
N LYS A 395 13.89 9.63 27.23
CA LYS A 395 14.93 10.35 28.01
C LYS A 395 14.42 10.77 29.38
N THR A 396 13.16 11.14 29.47
CA THR A 396 12.53 11.59 30.73
C THR A 396 11.64 10.48 31.25
N GLY A 397 11.94 10.03 32.46
CA GLY A 397 11.12 9.01 33.14
C GLY A 397 9.80 9.57 33.66
N PHE A 398 8.95 8.68 34.10
CA PHE A 398 7.66 8.96 34.74
C PHE A 398 7.45 8.09 35.98
N ASN A 399 6.57 8.51 36.87
CA ASN A 399 6.13 7.67 37.99
C ASN A 399 4.83 6.94 37.62
N THR A 400 4.48 5.92 38.40
CA THR A 400 3.31 5.08 38.16
C THR A 400 2.21 5.23 39.21
N THR A 401 2.27 6.27 40.04
CA THR A 401 1.22 6.60 40.98
C THR A 401 -0.03 7.07 40.25
N SER A 402 -1.18 6.50 40.58
CA SER A 402 -2.49 6.91 40.01
C SER A 402 -2.73 8.40 40.16
N ILE A 403 -3.32 9.01 39.16
CA ILE A 403 -3.67 10.45 39.19
C ILE A 403 -5.02 10.65 39.81
N LYS A 404 -5.08 11.48 40.84
CA LYS A 404 -6.35 11.93 41.42
C LYS A 404 -6.99 12.97 40.49
N LEU A 405 -8.08 12.59 39.81
CA LEU A 405 -8.84 13.48 38.94
C LEU A 405 -9.97 14.18 39.68
N SER A 406 -10.50 13.54 40.75
CA SER A 406 -11.49 14.12 41.70
C SER A 406 -11.38 13.38 43.02
N ASP A 407 -12.22 13.75 44.02
CA ASP A 407 -12.24 13.05 45.31
C ASP A 407 -12.69 11.59 45.22
N THR A 408 -13.33 11.21 44.12
CA THR A 408 -13.86 9.86 43.89
C THR A 408 -13.19 9.14 42.72
N VAL A 409 -12.29 9.79 41.97
CA VAL A 409 -11.70 9.24 40.76
C VAL A 409 -10.17 9.26 40.80
N ASN A 410 -9.59 8.08 40.83
CA ASN A 410 -8.16 7.87 40.65
C ASN A 410 -7.91 7.11 39.33
N ALA A 411 -7.31 7.79 38.38
CA ALA A 411 -6.95 7.22 37.09
C ALA A 411 -5.62 6.47 37.18
N PRO A 412 -5.53 5.17 36.87
CA PRO A 412 -4.28 4.45 36.87
C PRO A 412 -3.36 4.96 35.76
N ILE A 413 -2.06 4.85 35.94
CA ILE A 413 -1.09 4.98 34.84
C ILE A 413 -1.16 3.72 34.01
N THR A 414 -1.23 3.88 32.68
CA THR A 414 -1.45 2.78 31.73
C THR A 414 -0.43 2.81 30.61
N ILE A 415 -0.04 1.62 30.15
CA ILE A 415 0.68 1.39 28.89
C ILE A 415 -0.30 0.86 27.86
N SER A 416 -0.25 1.41 26.64
CA SER A 416 -1.11 1.02 25.51
C SER A 416 -0.27 0.68 24.30
N SER A 417 -0.62 -0.42 23.59
CA SER A 417 -0.01 -0.73 22.29
C SER A 417 -0.30 0.34 21.27
N MET A 418 0.68 0.60 20.41
CA MET A 418 0.59 1.55 19.31
C MET A 418 0.96 0.85 17.99
N TYR A 419 0.66 1.51 16.88
CA TYR A 419 1.02 1.02 15.56
C TYR A 419 2.55 1.07 15.33
N TRP A 420 3.01 0.32 14.35
CA TRP A 420 4.42 0.28 14.00
C TRP A 420 4.87 1.57 13.30
N TRP A 421 6.07 2.00 13.61
CA TRP A 421 6.76 2.99 12.78
C TRP A 421 7.13 2.37 11.43
N SER A 422 7.28 3.21 10.42
CA SER A 422 7.63 2.79 9.07
C SER A 422 9.01 2.13 9.00
N GLY A 423 9.20 1.24 8.01
CA GLY A 423 10.49 0.58 7.74
C GLY A 423 10.71 -0.72 8.51
N THR A 424 9.74 -1.20 9.31
CA THR A 424 9.90 -2.44 10.06
C THR A 424 10.01 -3.68 9.15
N THR A 425 9.62 -3.58 7.89
CA THR A 425 9.70 -4.66 6.91
C THR A 425 10.98 -4.68 6.09
N ASP A 426 11.91 -3.72 6.31
CA ASP A 426 13.13 -3.60 5.49
C ASP A 426 14.12 -4.75 5.68
N THR A 427 14.02 -5.46 6.81
CA THR A 427 14.89 -6.60 7.14
C THR A 427 14.39 -7.94 6.58
N VAL A 428 13.24 -7.99 5.91
CA VAL A 428 12.73 -9.21 5.29
C VAL A 428 13.74 -9.78 4.28
N ILE A 429 14.08 -11.06 4.44
CA ILE A 429 15.12 -11.73 3.64
C ILE A 429 14.81 -11.66 2.15
N GLY A 430 15.85 -11.50 1.35
CA GLY A 430 15.80 -11.55 -0.11
C GLY A 430 15.01 -10.41 -0.75
N ARG A 431 14.62 -9.39 0.03
CA ARG A 431 13.71 -8.32 -0.44
C ARG A 431 12.34 -8.85 -0.89
N HIS A 432 11.99 -10.05 -0.46
CA HIS A 432 10.72 -10.68 -0.78
C HIS A 432 9.56 -9.97 -0.09
N ASP A 433 8.34 -10.28 -0.51
CA ASP A 433 7.14 -9.88 0.21
C ASP A 433 7.09 -10.62 1.55
N GLY A 434 6.74 -9.93 2.62
CA GLY A 434 6.78 -10.54 3.94
C GLY A 434 6.64 -9.57 5.11
N SER A 435 6.77 -10.12 6.32
CA SER A 435 6.73 -9.39 7.59
C SER A 435 8.03 -9.57 8.37
N TYR A 436 8.22 -8.74 9.39
CA TYR A 436 9.42 -8.79 10.24
C TYR A 436 9.60 -10.16 10.91
N VAL A 437 8.61 -10.64 11.66
CA VAL A 437 8.71 -11.91 12.42
C VAL A 437 7.73 -12.95 11.94
N SER A 438 6.49 -12.55 11.68
CA SER A 438 5.39 -13.44 11.30
C SER A 438 4.41 -12.73 10.39
N ASN A 439 3.96 -13.43 9.35
CA ASN A 439 3.01 -12.92 8.38
C ASN A 439 1.55 -13.04 8.82
N THR A 440 1.23 -13.91 9.79
CA THR A 440 -0.15 -14.31 10.12
C THR A 440 -0.50 -14.24 11.61
N ASP A 441 0.35 -13.62 12.44
CA ASP A 441 0.10 -13.49 13.88
C ASP A 441 -0.75 -12.26 14.25
N GLY A 442 -1.04 -11.39 13.28
CA GLY A 442 -1.80 -10.16 13.51
C GLY A 442 -1.06 -9.06 14.28
N LYS A 443 0.27 -9.17 14.42
CA LYS A 443 1.08 -8.29 15.27
C LYS A 443 2.10 -7.45 14.51
N HIS A 444 2.30 -7.70 13.22
CA HIS A 444 3.37 -7.10 12.44
C HIS A 444 2.86 -6.50 11.13
N ALA A 445 3.40 -5.35 10.75
CA ALA A 445 3.25 -4.81 9.40
C ALA A 445 3.88 -5.77 8.38
N TYR A 446 3.48 -5.68 7.11
CA TYR A 446 4.04 -6.49 6.03
C TYR A 446 4.32 -5.66 4.79
N ARG A 447 5.12 -6.22 3.90
CA ARG A 447 5.51 -5.61 2.62
C ARG A 447 4.98 -6.44 1.45
N VAL A 448 4.44 -5.74 0.44
CA VAL A 448 4.08 -6.29 -0.87
C VAL A 448 4.70 -5.42 -1.95
N GLN A 449 5.49 -6.02 -2.84
CA GLN A 449 6.16 -5.33 -3.95
C GLN A 449 6.91 -4.05 -3.49
N GLY A 450 7.67 -4.17 -2.41
CA GLY A 450 8.47 -3.08 -1.85
C GLY A 450 7.70 -2.00 -1.10
N ARG A 451 6.38 -2.15 -0.92
CA ARG A 451 5.52 -1.20 -0.21
C ARG A 451 5.04 -1.80 1.10
N GLU A 452 5.17 -1.03 2.18
CA GLU A 452 4.74 -1.43 3.53
C GLU A 452 3.25 -1.15 3.75
N TYR A 453 2.55 -2.10 4.39
CA TYR A 453 1.12 -2.06 4.66
C TYR A 453 0.78 -2.51 6.08
N ALA A 454 -0.45 -2.20 6.49
CA ALA A 454 -1.09 -2.71 7.70
C ALA A 454 -0.26 -2.51 8.98
N VAL A 455 0.21 -1.29 9.19
CA VAL A 455 1.02 -0.89 10.36
C VAL A 455 0.25 -0.90 11.68
N GLY A 456 -1.07 -1.13 11.66
CA GLY A 456 -1.94 -1.16 12.85
C GLY A 456 -2.84 0.06 12.99
N SER A 457 -2.94 0.89 11.97
CA SER A 457 -3.81 2.06 11.93
C SER A 457 -4.53 2.18 10.59
N TYR A 458 -5.68 2.87 10.60
CA TYR A 458 -6.42 3.15 9.37
C TYR A 458 -5.63 4.06 8.44
N ILE A 459 -5.67 3.74 7.15
CA ILE A 459 -5.13 4.58 6.09
C ILE A 459 -6.26 5.39 5.48
N VAL A 460 -6.10 6.71 5.48
CA VAL A 460 -7.06 7.65 4.87
C VAL A 460 -6.80 7.70 3.36
N ALA A 461 -7.78 7.26 2.56
CA ALA A 461 -7.71 7.46 1.11
C ALA A 461 -8.06 8.92 0.79
N SER A 462 -7.05 9.72 0.47
CA SER A 462 -7.19 11.18 0.29
C SER A 462 -7.94 11.57 -0.98
N ASP A 463 -7.96 10.72 -1.99
CA ASP A 463 -8.67 10.94 -3.26
C ASP A 463 -10.08 10.35 -3.29
N THR A 464 -10.46 9.59 -2.25
CA THR A 464 -11.70 8.82 -2.25
C THR A 464 -12.58 9.23 -1.10
N VAL A 465 -13.86 9.42 -1.37
CA VAL A 465 -14.88 9.75 -0.37
C VAL A 465 -16.16 8.98 -0.62
N MET A 466 -17.01 8.89 0.40
CA MET A 466 -18.33 8.25 0.31
C MET A 466 -19.43 9.26 0.61
N ASP A 467 -20.46 9.29 -0.23
CA ASP A 467 -21.65 10.11 -0.03
C ASP A 467 -22.82 9.24 0.42
N PHE A 468 -23.24 9.39 1.66
CA PHE A 468 -24.29 8.59 2.28
C PHE A 468 -25.66 8.94 1.72
N GLN A 469 -26.47 7.93 1.47
CA GLN A 469 -27.79 8.04 0.88
C GLN A 469 -28.87 7.74 1.93
N SER A 470 -30.11 8.18 1.66
CA SER A 470 -31.25 8.01 2.56
C SER A 470 -31.66 6.55 2.84
N ASP A 471 -31.25 5.64 1.96
CA ASP A 471 -31.46 4.19 2.07
C ASP A 471 -30.25 3.47 2.71
N TYR A 472 -29.33 4.20 3.35
CA TYR A 472 -28.07 3.71 3.94
C TYR A 472 -27.04 3.17 2.95
N SER A 473 -27.30 3.21 1.65
CA SER A 473 -26.27 2.95 0.64
C SER A 473 -25.25 4.11 0.61
N LYS A 474 -24.09 3.89 -0.04
CA LYS A 474 -23.02 4.89 -0.10
C LYS A 474 -22.46 4.95 -1.51
N LYS A 475 -22.58 6.12 -2.16
CA LYS A 475 -21.90 6.35 -3.43
C LYS A 475 -20.43 6.64 -3.19
N VAL A 476 -19.56 5.96 -3.92
CA VAL A 476 -18.11 6.12 -3.82
C VAL A 476 -17.63 7.03 -4.94
N TYR A 477 -16.89 8.06 -4.57
CA TYR A 477 -16.37 9.07 -5.48
C TYR A 477 -14.85 9.12 -5.42
N ILE A 478 -14.20 9.19 -6.57
CA ILE A 478 -12.74 9.34 -6.70
C ILE A 478 -12.41 10.64 -7.41
N ALA A 479 -11.44 11.37 -6.87
CA ALA A 479 -10.89 12.57 -7.47
C ALA A 479 -10.10 12.23 -8.75
N PRO A 480 -10.20 13.06 -9.80
CA PRO A 480 -9.24 13.00 -10.89
C PRO A 480 -7.82 13.25 -10.37
N LYS A 481 -6.82 12.63 -11.01
CA LYS A 481 -5.42 12.84 -10.65
C LYS A 481 -5.07 14.33 -10.59
N GLY A 482 -4.32 14.71 -9.55
CA GLY A 482 -3.94 16.10 -9.30
C GLY A 482 -5.06 16.99 -8.77
N LEU A 483 -6.22 16.44 -8.44
CA LEU A 483 -7.38 17.20 -7.95
C LEU A 483 -7.89 16.74 -6.57
N ALA A 484 -7.21 15.89 -5.84
CA ALA A 484 -7.61 15.57 -4.47
C ALA A 484 -7.57 16.84 -3.60
N HIS A 485 -8.65 17.19 -2.95
CA HIS A 485 -8.73 18.39 -2.11
C HIS A 485 -9.82 18.27 -1.05
N SER A 486 -9.65 19.02 0.04
CA SER A 486 -10.64 19.20 1.09
C SER A 486 -11.77 20.09 0.59
N SER A 487 -12.96 19.56 0.37
CA SER A 487 -14.06 20.36 -0.16
C SER A 487 -15.42 19.92 0.33
N SER A 488 -16.41 20.80 0.12
CA SER A 488 -17.81 20.51 0.43
C SER A 488 -18.37 19.40 -0.48
N ASP A 489 -19.47 18.80 -0.07
CA ASP A 489 -20.19 17.77 -0.83
C ASP A 489 -20.51 18.21 -2.27
N ALA A 490 -20.89 19.46 -2.47
CA ALA A 490 -21.18 19.99 -3.80
C ALA A 490 -19.97 19.97 -4.71
N THR A 491 -18.78 20.30 -4.19
CA THR A 491 -17.53 20.25 -4.94
C THR A 491 -17.14 18.83 -5.27
N ILE A 492 -17.29 17.89 -4.34
CA ILE A 492 -17.02 16.47 -4.54
C ILE A 492 -17.91 15.91 -5.65
N ARG A 493 -19.23 16.13 -5.56
CA ARG A 493 -20.20 15.65 -6.55
C ARG A 493 -19.98 16.23 -7.95
N SER A 494 -19.47 17.44 -8.05
CA SER A 494 -19.26 18.11 -9.33
C SER A 494 -17.93 17.79 -10.00
N LYS A 495 -16.90 17.38 -9.24
CA LYS A 495 -15.53 17.21 -9.73
C LYS A 495 -15.02 15.77 -9.68
N TYR A 496 -15.54 14.97 -8.75
CA TYR A 496 -15.13 13.58 -8.58
C TYR A 496 -15.98 12.66 -9.44
N THR A 497 -15.41 11.54 -9.86
CA THR A 497 -16.10 10.50 -10.59
C THR A 497 -16.73 9.50 -9.61
N CYS A 498 -18.05 9.27 -9.73
CA CYS A 498 -18.72 8.18 -9.02
C CYS A 498 -18.35 6.85 -9.66
N ILE A 499 -17.69 5.97 -8.92
CA ILE A 499 -17.26 4.64 -9.41
C ILE A 499 -18.28 3.53 -9.08
N GLY A 500 -19.24 3.81 -8.20
CA GLY A 500 -20.30 2.86 -7.84
C GLY A 500 -20.94 3.14 -6.50
N THR A 501 -21.69 2.17 -6.03
CA THR A 501 -22.48 2.27 -4.80
C THR A 501 -22.28 1.06 -3.90
N ILE A 502 -21.83 1.28 -2.67
CA ILE A 502 -21.81 0.28 -1.61
C ILE A 502 -23.27 0.04 -1.18
N PRO A 503 -23.79 -1.19 -1.26
CA PRO A 503 -25.18 -1.47 -0.87
C PRO A 503 -25.37 -1.29 0.64
N ALA A 504 -26.58 -0.91 1.02
CA ALA A 504 -26.99 -0.96 2.43
C ALA A 504 -27.04 -2.41 2.92
N ASN A 505 -26.91 -2.60 4.25
CA ASN A 505 -27.24 -3.89 4.82
C ASN A 505 -28.72 -4.18 4.57
N PRO A 506 -29.11 -5.40 4.15
CA PRO A 506 -30.50 -5.78 3.95
C PRO A 506 -31.44 -5.59 5.14
N ASP A 507 -30.91 -5.42 6.36
CA ASP A 507 -31.72 -5.04 7.52
C ASP A 507 -32.23 -3.59 7.45
N GLY A 508 -31.75 -2.79 6.48
CA GLY A 508 -32.16 -1.40 6.26
C GLY A 508 -31.77 -0.41 7.36
N LYS A 509 -30.78 -0.75 8.19
CA LYS A 509 -30.41 0.05 9.37
C LYS A 509 -29.00 0.61 9.34
N GLY A 510 -28.28 0.49 8.23
CA GLY A 510 -26.89 0.93 8.14
C GLY A 510 -25.93 0.12 9.01
N SER A 511 -26.29 -1.10 9.38
CA SER A 511 -25.45 -1.97 10.22
C SER A 511 -24.23 -2.46 9.45
N ASP A 512 -23.15 -2.72 10.17
CA ASP A 512 -21.93 -3.35 9.65
C ASP A 512 -22.23 -4.73 9.06
N TYR A 513 -21.43 -5.15 8.08
CA TYR A 513 -21.57 -6.47 7.49
C TYR A 513 -20.27 -7.03 6.92
N TRP A 514 -20.21 -8.37 6.82
CA TRP A 514 -19.14 -9.06 6.13
C TRP A 514 -19.21 -8.82 4.62
N ILE A 515 -18.08 -8.53 4.00
CA ILE A 515 -17.98 -8.25 2.58
C ILE A 515 -18.00 -9.57 1.81
N GLY A 516 -19.06 -9.77 1.04
CA GLY A 516 -19.21 -10.95 0.18
C GLY A 516 -18.47 -10.81 -1.14
N ASP A 517 -18.50 -9.61 -1.71
CA ASP A 517 -17.81 -9.29 -2.95
C ASP A 517 -17.41 -7.82 -3.01
N ILE A 518 -16.43 -7.51 -3.88
CA ILE A 518 -16.01 -6.15 -4.18
C ILE A 518 -16.16 -5.86 -5.67
N SER A 519 -16.37 -4.60 -6.00
CA SER A 519 -16.21 -4.08 -7.35
C SER A 519 -14.95 -3.25 -7.46
N VAL A 520 -14.28 -3.35 -8.59
CA VAL A 520 -13.04 -2.64 -8.88
C VAL A 520 -13.20 -1.86 -10.17
N ASP A 521 -12.91 -0.57 -10.15
CA ASP A 521 -12.87 0.25 -11.36
C ASP A 521 -11.46 0.27 -11.95
N VAL A 522 -11.27 -0.43 -13.05
CA VAL A 522 -9.97 -0.57 -13.72
C VAL A 522 -9.42 0.74 -14.31
N ASN A 523 -10.25 1.77 -14.45
CA ASN A 523 -9.82 3.07 -15.00
C ASN A 523 -9.19 3.97 -13.94
N THR A 524 -9.70 3.91 -12.71
CA THR A 524 -9.21 4.71 -11.58
C THR A 524 -8.37 3.92 -10.60
N GLY A 525 -8.44 2.60 -10.62
CA GLY A 525 -7.86 1.74 -9.59
C GLY A 525 -8.65 1.76 -8.27
N GLY A 526 -9.82 2.40 -8.24
CA GLY A 526 -10.68 2.42 -7.07
C GLY A 526 -11.45 1.11 -6.89
N TRP A 527 -11.87 0.84 -5.66
CA TRP A 527 -12.65 -0.34 -5.32
C TRP A 527 -13.71 -0.01 -4.27
N PHE A 528 -14.70 -0.87 -4.11
CA PHE A 528 -15.69 -0.76 -3.05
C PHE A 528 -16.39 -2.11 -2.79
N PRO A 529 -16.89 -2.37 -1.57
CA PRO A 529 -17.77 -3.51 -1.30
C PRO A 529 -19.02 -3.47 -2.16
N SER A 530 -19.27 -4.50 -2.97
CA SER A 530 -20.40 -4.57 -3.90
C SER A 530 -21.49 -5.53 -3.44
N ALA A 531 -21.18 -6.46 -2.53
CA ALA A 531 -22.16 -7.39 -1.99
C ALA A 531 -21.85 -7.75 -0.52
N LYS A 532 -22.94 -8.02 0.24
CA LYS A 532 -22.86 -8.56 1.58
C LYS A 532 -22.54 -10.05 1.57
N GLY A 533 -21.62 -10.46 2.45
CA GLY A 533 -21.41 -11.86 2.84
C GLY A 533 -22.21 -12.23 4.08
N SER A 534 -22.31 -13.50 4.39
CA SER A 534 -23.08 -13.99 5.56
C SER A 534 -22.22 -14.12 6.82
N SER A 535 -20.91 -14.28 6.69
CA SER A 535 -20.00 -14.48 7.82
C SER A 535 -18.54 -14.24 7.41
N ASN A 536 -17.61 -14.35 8.36
CA ASN A 536 -16.17 -14.35 8.12
C ASN A 536 -15.65 -15.59 7.36
N SER A 537 -16.52 -16.54 7.05
CA SER A 537 -16.19 -17.74 6.26
C SER A 537 -16.73 -17.67 4.83
N GLN A 538 -17.16 -16.48 4.39
CA GLN A 538 -17.66 -16.25 3.03
C GLN A 538 -17.08 -14.97 2.43
N GLY A 539 -16.92 -14.96 1.12
CA GLY A 539 -16.44 -13.79 0.40
C GLY A 539 -15.00 -13.43 0.76
N TRP A 540 -14.79 -12.21 1.19
CA TRP A 540 -13.47 -11.65 1.49
C TRP A 540 -13.00 -11.89 2.93
N ALA A 541 -13.87 -12.39 3.81
CA ALA A 541 -13.62 -12.51 5.25
C ALA A 541 -13.32 -11.18 5.97
N ASP A 542 -13.54 -10.05 5.32
CA ASP A 542 -13.32 -8.70 5.80
C ASP A 542 -14.66 -8.01 6.05
N MET A 543 -14.68 -7.01 6.92
CA MET A 543 -15.89 -6.26 7.24
C MET A 543 -15.92 -4.87 6.61
N LEU A 544 -17.14 -4.43 6.29
CA LEU A 544 -17.49 -3.03 6.18
C LEU A 544 -18.00 -2.54 7.54
N TYR A 545 -17.30 -1.57 8.13
CA TYR A 545 -17.87 -0.72 9.17
C TYR A 545 -18.71 0.37 8.50
N ALA A 546 -20.03 0.23 8.57
CA ALA A 546 -20.95 0.95 7.70
C ALA A 546 -21.27 2.40 8.13
N GLY A 547 -20.76 2.88 9.26
CA GLY A 547 -20.99 4.23 9.76
C GLY A 547 -22.35 4.42 10.45
N GLY A 548 -22.99 3.34 10.89
CA GLY A 548 -24.22 3.37 11.68
C GLY A 548 -25.44 3.92 10.93
N THR A 549 -26.27 4.68 11.61
CA THR A 549 -27.56 5.18 11.10
C THR A 549 -27.49 6.47 10.29
N SER A 550 -26.32 6.88 9.83
CA SER A 550 -26.16 8.07 8.99
C SER A 550 -26.82 7.88 7.63
N THR A 551 -27.65 8.84 7.22
CA THR A 551 -28.43 8.82 5.98
C THR A 551 -28.08 9.96 5.02
N SER A 552 -27.02 10.71 5.34
CA SER A 552 -26.55 11.82 4.52
C SER A 552 -25.13 12.24 4.88
N GLY A 553 -24.56 13.10 4.04
CA GLY A 553 -23.23 13.68 4.24
C GLY A 553 -22.11 12.84 3.67
N THR A 554 -20.98 13.50 3.45
CA THR A 554 -19.77 12.89 2.91
C THR A 554 -18.91 12.37 4.04
N ARG A 555 -18.30 11.19 3.82
CA ARG A 555 -17.45 10.48 4.79
C ARG A 555 -16.11 10.11 4.17
N GLU A 556 -15.13 9.95 5.05
CA GLU A 556 -13.82 9.41 4.73
C GLU A 556 -13.89 7.96 4.26
N TYR A 557 -12.93 7.60 3.42
CA TYR A 557 -12.70 6.23 2.98
C TYR A 557 -11.46 5.69 3.71
N LEU A 558 -11.67 4.88 4.76
CA LEU A 558 -10.59 4.40 5.64
C LEU A 558 -10.32 2.92 5.39
N MET A 559 -9.08 2.59 5.05
CA MET A 559 -8.67 1.26 4.62
C MET A 559 -7.76 0.57 5.64
N GLY A 560 -7.61 -0.75 5.54
CA GLY A 560 -6.57 -1.55 6.17
C GLY A 560 -6.80 -1.97 7.62
N GLY A 561 -7.72 -1.36 8.33
CA GLY A 561 -8.04 -1.68 9.72
C GLY A 561 -7.02 -1.21 10.75
N ALA A 562 -7.39 -1.25 12.02
CA ALA A 562 -6.56 -0.86 13.16
C ALA A 562 -6.13 -2.09 13.99
N LEU A 563 -5.17 -1.90 14.87
CA LEU A 563 -4.57 -2.98 15.69
C LEU A 563 -5.55 -3.74 16.61
N TRP A 564 -6.79 -3.29 16.74
CA TRP A 564 -7.88 -3.97 17.47
C TRP A 564 -8.94 -4.60 16.56
N SER A 565 -8.79 -4.48 15.23
CA SER A 565 -9.79 -5.00 14.27
C SER A 565 -9.84 -6.52 14.22
N GLY A 566 -8.77 -7.21 14.62
CA GLY A 566 -8.71 -8.66 14.66
C GLY A 566 -9.02 -9.30 13.31
N LEU A 567 -9.83 -10.34 13.34
CA LEU A 567 -10.24 -11.07 12.14
C LEU A 567 -11.21 -10.30 11.23
N PHE A 568 -11.69 -9.14 11.66
CA PHE A 568 -12.55 -8.30 10.81
C PHE A 568 -11.79 -7.60 9.69
N SER A 569 -10.47 -7.51 9.81
CA SER A 569 -9.61 -6.70 8.96
C SER A 569 -8.72 -7.53 8.06
N GLY A 570 -8.73 -7.19 6.79
CA GLY A 570 -7.81 -7.65 5.75
C GLY A 570 -7.75 -6.62 4.63
N THR A 571 -7.35 -7.02 3.44
CA THR A 571 -7.12 -6.08 2.33
C THR A 571 -8.40 -5.42 1.81
N ALA A 572 -9.56 -6.04 1.98
CA ALA A 572 -10.84 -5.47 1.58
C ALA A 572 -11.62 -4.81 2.75
N TYR A 573 -11.00 -4.63 3.92
CA TYR A 573 -11.63 -3.93 5.04
C TYR A 573 -11.86 -2.45 4.71
N LEU A 574 -13.06 -1.98 5.01
CA LEU A 574 -13.43 -0.58 4.82
C LEU A 574 -14.18 -0.03 6.05
N HIS A 575 -13.76 1.14 6.52
CA HIS A 575 -14.45 1.89 7.56
C HIS A 575 -15.02 3.19 7.00
N ALA A 576 -16.32 3.39 7.16
CA ALA A 576 -17.09 4.50 6.58
C ALA A 576 -17.62 5.50 7.65
N GLY A 577 -17.09 5.48 8.87
CA GLY A 577 -17.69 6.21 10.00
C GLY A 577 -17.24 7.66 10.15
N GLY A 578 -16.05 8.03 9.68
CA GLY A 578 -15.46 9.35 9.91
C GLY A 578 -15.99 10.42 8.97
N SER A 579 -16.20 11.64 9.45
CA SER A 579 -16.43 12.81 8.59
C SER A 579 -15.12 13.37 8.05
N LEU A 580 -15.14 14.14 6.95
CA LEU A 580 -13.95 14.74 6.35
C LEU A 580 -13.18 15.70 7.28
N SER A 581 -13.79 16.08 8.39
CA SER A 581 -13.21 16.97 9.42
C SER A 581 -12.81 16.24 10.71
N ASP A 582 -13.11 14.94 10.84
CA ASP A 582 -12.73 14.18 12.02
C ASP A 582 -11.22 13.98 12.08
N ALA A 583 -10.66 14.07 13.27
CA ALA A 583 -9.23 13.90 13.50
C ALA A 583 -9.04 12.95 14.68
N TRP A 584 -8.48 11.78 14.41
CA TRP A 584 -8.33 10.73 15.41
C TRP A 584 -6.86 10.29 15.54
N TRP A 585 -6.48 9.91 16.76
CA TRP A 585 -5.13 9.46 17.07
C TRP A 585 -4.73 8.14 16.40
N TYR A 586 -5.66 7.47 15.74
CA TYR A 586 -5.44 6.21 15.01
C TYR A 586 -5.68 6.32 13.50
N TYR A 587 -5.83 7.53 12.96
CA TYR A 587 -5.91 7.75 11.52
C TYR A 587 -4.53 8.10 10.98
N VAL A 588 -4.11 7.36 9.95
CA VAL A 588 -2.83 7.54 9.29
C VAL A 588 -3.04 7.82 7.82
N GLY A 589 -2.32 8.81 7.31
CA GLY A 589 -2.22 9.05 5.89
C GLY A 589 -1.04 8.30 5.28
N CYS A 590 -1.19 7.86 4.04
CA CYS A 590 -0.08 7.39 3.21
C CYS A 590 0.11 8.33 2.03
N ASP A 591 1.35 8.53 1.61
CA ASP A 591 1.68 9.30 0.41
C ASP A 591 1.77 8.41 -0.82
#